data_84e75bd4d65c6ebffb55e001f895c551
#
_entry.id   84e75bd4d65c6ebffb55e001f895c551
#
_cell.length_a   1.000
_cell.length_b   1.000
_cell.length_c   1.000
_cell.angle_alpha   90.00
_cell.angle_beta   90.00
_cell.angle_gamma   90.00
#
_symmetry.space_group_name_H-M   'P 1'
#
loop_
_entity.id
_entity.type
_entity.pdbx_description
1 polymer ?
#
loop_
_entity_poly.entity_id
_entity_poly.type
_entity_poly.pdbx_seq_one_letter_code
_entity_poly.pdbx_strand_id
1 'polypeptide(L)'
;MASPNVLLRRPPPCQAARRELLLGLAAGALLGLPGPLVAQPLPTQPVIERISVGGAELELQFAPGFDARLRTEAGAWVQRSAEAVVAYFGRFPVASVVLLMVPADGGGVRGGVTYGEPSLLVRLRVGRDTTKAQFQGDWIMVHEMIHLAVPRVPRAQNWLQEGLATYVESVARGRAGLVAPATVWREWARAMPQGQPQAGDAGLDHTPTWGRTYWGGAMFCLLADVQMLTRSARRAGLQQALQAVLAAGGNYSVAWSVDRILATADAAVGQTTLTDLYQRMKDSPEPAELDALWRDLGVVGNTLDDNAPLAAVRRAILS
;
A
#
# COMPACT_ATOMS: atom_id res chain seq x y z
N MET A 1 1.51 -24.67 -12.61
CA MET A 1 0.40 -24.64 -11.63
C MET A 1 0.80 -23.63 -10.57
N ALA A 2 0.28 -22.41 -10.69
CA ALA A 2 0.54 -21.35 -9.70
C ALA A 2 -0.37 -21.57 -8.50
N SER A 3 0.20 -21.82 -7.32
CA SER A 3 -0.55 -21.87 -6.07
C SER A 3 -1.04 -20.45 -5.71
N PRO A 4 -2.29 -20.26 -5.33
CA PRO A 4 -2.79 -18.96 -4.90
C PRO A 4 -2.11 -18.56 -3.58
N ASN A 5 -1.60 -17.32 -3.52
CA ASN A 5 -1.13 -16.72 -2.27
C ASN A 5 -2.28 -16.72 -1.26
N VAL A 6 -2.06 -17.42 -0.15
CA VAL A 6 -2.99 -17.46 0.97
C VAL A 6 -3.07 -16.07 1.59
N LEU A 7 -4.27 -15.51 1.61
CA LEU A 7 -4.66 -14.26 2.28
C LEU A 7 -4.11 -14.19 3.72
N LEU A 8 -2.99 -13.54 3.91
CA LEU A 8 -2.51 -13.17 5.24
C LEU A 8 -3.18 -11.85 5.63
N ARG A 9 -4.17 -11.95 6.52
CA ARG A 9 -4.88 -10.78 7.07
C ARG A 9 -3.93 -9.95 7.92
N ARG A 10 -3.83 -8.64 7.64
CA ARG A 10 -3.43 -7.69 8.69
C ARG A 10 -4.41 -7.87 9.86
N PRO A 11 -3.97 -7.90 11.11
CA PRO A 11 -4.91 -7.79 12.22
C PRO A 11 -5.69 -6.48 12.04
N PRO A 12 -7.01 -6.44 12.34
CA PRO A 12 -7.82 -5.24 12.18
C PRO A 12 -7.20 -4.11 13.01
N PRO A 13 -7.26 -2.86 12.53
CA PRO A 13 -6.90 -1.71 13.36
C PRO A 13 -7.72 -1.76 14.65
N CYS A 14 -7.06 -1.53 15.75
CA CYS A 14 -7.54 -1.62 17.12
C CYS A 14 -9.01 -1.20 17.28
N GLN A 15 -9.84 -2.11 17.86
CA GLN A 15 -11.25 -1.87 18.22
C GLN A 15 -11.41 -0.89 19.42
N ALA A 16 -10.61 0.15 19.52
CA ALA A 16 -10.65 1.13 20.61
C ALA A 16 -11.49 2.38 20.32
N ALA A 17 -12.24 2.43 19.21
CA ALA A 17 -13.10 3.59 18.87
C ALA A 17 -14.59 3.22 18.74
N ARG A 18 -15.09 2.29 19.59
CA ARG A 18 -16.52 1.99 19.68
C ARG A 18 -17.00 2.04 21.12
N ARG A 19 -16.93 3.20 21.75
CA ARG A 19 -17.78 3.58 22.89
C ARG A 19 -17.71 5.09 22.98
N GLU A 20 -18.73 5.71 22.43
CA GLU A 20 -19.36 6.97 22.82
C GLU A 20 -20.05 7.58 21.59
N LEU A 21 -21.33 7.32 21.47
CA LEU A 21 -22.37 8.19 20.91
C LEU A 21 -23.68 7.43 20.81
N LEU A 22 -24.29 7.24 21.96
CA LEU A 22 -25.72 7.06 22.09
C LEU A 22 -26.17 7.98 23.23
N LEU A 23 -26.72 9.13 22.86
CA LEU A 23 -27.76 9.88 23.57
C LEU A 23 -27.88 11.29 22.96
N GLY A 24 -29.02 11.56 22.34
CA GLY A 24 -29.33 12.90 21.81
C GLY A 24 -30.57 12.90 20.92
N LEU A 25 -31.71 12.66 21.53
CA LEU A 25 -33.02 13.37 21.42
C LEU A 25 -33.61 13.72 20.05
N ALA A 26 -34.82 13.22 19.90
CA ALA A 26 -35.86 13.57 18.94
C ALA A 26 -36.26 15.05 19.02
N ALA A 27 -36.43 15.68 17.84
CA ALA A 27 -37.38 16.75 17.60
C ALA A 27 -37.86 16.66 16.16
N GLY A 28 -39.16 16.55 15.99
CA GLY A 28 -39.80 16.29 14.73
C GLY A 28 -39.82 17.47 13.76
N ALA A 29 -39.82 17.16 12.48
CA ALA A 29 -40.46 17.96 11.44
C ALA A 29 -41.07 17.01 10.41
N LEU A 30 -42.35 16.98 10.34
CA LEU A 30 -43.15 16.39 9.26
C LEU A 30 -42.91 17.19 7.98
N LEU A 31 -42.19 16.64 7.03
CA LEU A 31 -42.18 17.09 5.63
C LEU A 31 -41.95 15.90 4.70
N GLY A 32 -42.97 15.63 3.88
CA GLY A 32 -42.87 14.89 2.63
C GLY A 32 -42.37 13.45 2.73
N LEU A 33 -43.24 12.47 2.76
CA LEU A 33 -42.89 11.06 2.54
C LEU A 33 -42.21 10.93 1.17
N PRO A 34 -40.95 10.52 1.09
CA PRO A 34 -40.39 10.05 -0.16
C PRO A 34 -41.17 8.79 -0.56
N GLY A 35 -41.62 8.73 -1.81
CA GLY A 35 -42.21 7.53 -2.37
C GLY A 35 -41.32 6.30 -2.15
N PRO A 36 -41.83 5.07 -2.23
CA PRO A 36 -41.07 3.88 -2.00
C PRO A 36 -39.83 3.89 -2.93
N LEU A 37 -38.64 3.89 -2.37
CA LEU A 37 -37.41 3.60 -3.09
C LEU A 37 -37.56 2.18 -3.63
N VAL A 38 -37.95 2.08 -4.91
CA VAL A 38 -37.92 0.81 -5.62
C VAL A 38 -36.47 0.39 -5.71
N ALA A 39 -36.08 -0.58 -4.91
CA ALA A 39 -34.76 -1.17 -4.97
C ALA A 39 -34.56 -1.70 -6.39
N GLN A 40 -33.61 -1.12 -7.15
CA GLN A 40 -33.29 -1.63 -8.46
C GLN A 40 -32.69 -3.04 -8.32
N PRO A 41 -33.14 -4.01 -9.14
CA PRO A 41 -32.58 -5.36 -9.08
C PRO A 41 -31.07 -5.32 -9.33
N LEU A 42 -30.31 -6.10 -8.56
CA LEU A 42 -28.87 -6.22 -8.75
C LEU A 42 -28.57 -6.79 -10.14
N PRO A 43 -27.51 -6.29 -10.82
CA PRO A 43 -27.11 -6.82 -12.11
C PRO A 43 -26.84 -8.33 -12.00
N THR A 44 -27.36 -9.09 -12.93
CA THR A 44 -27.10 -10.55 -13.06
C THR A 44 -25.87 -10.87 -13.90
N GLN A 45 -25.33 -9.88 -14.62
CA GLN A 45 -24.12 -9.97 -15.42
C GLN A 45 -23.06 -9.01 -14.87
N PRO A 46 -21.76 -9.26 -15.13
CA PRO A 46 -20.70 -8.33 -14.80
C PRO A 46 -20.94 -6.96 -15.46
N VAL A 47 -20.71 -5.90 -14.71
CA VAL A 47 -20.70 -4.52 -15.22
C VAL A 47 -19.25 -4.11 -15.44
N ILE A 48 -18.97 -3.51 -16.60
CA ILE A 48 -17.64 -3.04 -16.97
C ILE A 48 -17.67 -1.52 -17.05
N GLU A 49 -16.77 -0.88 -16.31
CA GLU A 49 -16.52 0.55 -16.34
C GLU A 49 -15.04 0.80 -16.65
N ARG A 50 -14.66 1.99 -17.16
CA ARG A 50 -13.27 2.33 -17.48
C ARG A 50 -12.88 3.66 -16.87
N ILE A 51 -11.64 3.73 -16.40
CA ILE A 51 -11.02 4.93 -15.84
C ILE A 51 -9.68 5.14 -16.53
N SER A 52 -9.48 6.34 -17.09
CA SER A 52 -8.18 6.75 -17.64
C SER A 52 -7.43 7.58 -16.60
N VAL A 53 -6.23 7.16 -16.21
CA VAL A 53 -5.43 7.87 -15.20
C VAL A 53 -3.94 7.67 -15.45
N GLY A 54 -3.15 8.75 -15.39
CA GLY A 54 -1.70 8.68 -15.48
C GLY A 54 -1.15 8.00 -16.74
N GLY A 55 -1.88 8.10 -17.86
CA GLY A 55 -1.53 7.46 -19.14
C GLY A 55 -1.93 5.99 -19.24
N ALA A 56 -2.75 5.47 -18.33
CA ALA A 56 -3.23 4.10 -18.33
C ALA A 56 -4.76 4.01 -18.41
N GLU A 57 -5.25 2.86 -18.90
CA GLU A 57 -6.65 2.47 -18.88
C GLU A 57 -6.88 1.37 -17.83
N LEU A 58 -7.71 1.67 -16.85
CA LEU A 58 -8.13 0.75 -15.80
C LEU A 58 -9.54 0.24 -16.14
N GLU A 59 -9.66 -1.06 -16.39
CA GLU A 59 -10.96 -1.69 -16.64
C GLU A 59 -11.50 -2.24 -15.31
N LEU A 60 -12.58 -1.63 -14.80
CA LEU A 60 -13.26 -2.06 -13.59
C LEU A 60 -14.34 -3.08 -13.96
N GLN A 61 -14.16 -4.31 -13.55
CA GLN A 61 -15.14 -5.38 -13.72
C GLN A 61 -15.83 -5.66 -12.38
N PHE A 62 -17.12 -5.38 -12.32
CA PHE A 62 -17.95 -5.67 -11.15
C PHE A 62 -18.67 -7.00 -11.34
N ALA A 63 -18.35 -8.00 -10.55
CA ALA A 63 -19.09 -9.25 -10.51
C ALA A 63 -20.55 -8.99 -10.06
N PRO A 64 -21.51 -9.87 -10.36
CA PRO A 64 -22.90 -9.73 -9.92
C PRO A 64 -23.01 -9.49 -8.40
N GLY A 65 -23.89 -8.58 -7.99
CA GLY A 65 -24.12 -8.24 -6.58
C GLY A 65 -23.66 -6.85 -6.15
N PHE A 66 -23.16 -6.02 -7.09
CA PHE A 66 -22.89 -4.60 -6.86
C PHE A 66 -24.05 -3.74 -7.34
N ASP A 67 -24.66 -2.98 -6.46
CA ASP A 67 -25.65 -1.95 -6.82
C ASP A 67 -24.98 -0.71 -7.44
N ALA A 68 -25.78 0.21 -7.97
CA ALA A 68 -25.26 1.42 -8.61
C ALA A 68 -24.49 2.32 -7.64
N ARG A 69 -24.96 2.46 -6.38
CA ARG A 69 -24.28 3.23 -5.34
C ARG A 69 -22.88 2.68 -5.06
N LEU A 70 -22.81 1.38 -4.83
CA LEU A 70 -21.55 0.73 -4.48
C LEU A 70 -20.52 0.81 -5.62
N ARG A 71 -20.98 0.69 -6.89
CA ARG A 71 -20.12 0.88 -8.07
C ARG A 71 -19.58 2.31 -8.16
N THR A 72 -20.44 3.31 -7.99
CA THR A 72 -20.02 4.73 -7.99
C THR A 72 -18.98 5.02 -6.92
N GLU A 73 -19.20 4.55 -5.69
CA GLU A 73 -18.26 4.76 -4.58
C GLU A 73 -16.93 3.99 -4.81
N ALA A 74 -17.01 2.77 -5.36
CA ALA A 74 -15.84 1.99 -5.71
C ALA A 74 -15.04 2.64 -6.85
N GLY A 75 -15.68 3.17 -7.89
CA GLY A 75 -15.03 3.91 -8.97
C GLY A 75 -14.28 5.13 -8.44
N ALA A 76 -14.91 5.92 -7.58
CA ALA A 76 -14.27 7.06 -6.94
C ALA A 76 -13.09 6.66 -6.02
N TRP A 77 -13.17 5.52 -5.36
CA TRP A 77 -12.07 4.96 -4.56
C TRP A 77 -10.91 4.52 -5.44
N VAL A 78 -11.16 3.80 -6.55
CA VAL A 78 -10.14 3.41 -7.52
C VAL A 78 -9.43 4.64 -8.09
N GLN A 79 -10.18 5.66 -8.53
CA GLN A 79 -9.63 6.89 -9.08
C GLN A 79 -8.64 7.55 -8.11
N ARG A 80 -9.05 7.80 -6.86
CA ARG A 80 -8.17 8.41 -5.84
C ARG A 80 -6.94 7.57 -5.54
N SER A 81 -7.10 6.25 -5.49
CA SER A 81 -5.99 5.33 -5.23
C SER A 81 -4.97 5.35 -6.37
N ALA A 82 -5.45 5.34 -7.61
CA ALA A 82 -4.59 5.44 -8.79
C ALA A 82 -3.88 6.79 -8.89
N GLU A 83 -4.55 7.88 -8.55
CA GLU A 83 -3.95 9.23 -8.49
C GLU A 83 -2.81 9.30 -7.46
N ALA A 84 -2.95 8.66 -6.29
CA ALA A 84 -1.88 8.57 -5.31
C ALA A 84 -0.66 7.78 -5.83
N VAL A 85 -0.89 6.70 -6.58
CA VAL A 85 0.17 5.93 -7.24
C VAL A 85 0.86 6.77 -8.33
N VAL A 86 0.08 7.47 -9.15
CA VAL A 86 0.61 8.38 -10.18
C VAL A 86 1.44 9.50 -9.56
N ALA A 87 0.99 10.10 -8.46
CA ALA A 87 1.74 11.14 -7.76
C ALA A 87 3.10 10.63 -7.24
N TYR A 88 3.18 9.37 -6.82
CA TYR A 88 4.44 8.77 -6.37
C TYR A 88 5.36 8.38 -7.55
N PHE A 89 4.83 7.75 -8.61
CA PHE A 89 5.64 7.23 -9.71
C PHE A 89 5.77 8.18 -10.91
N GLY A 90 5.04 9.30 -10.96
CA GLY A 90 4.98 10.22 -12.09
C GLY A 90 4.08 9.76 -13.23
N ARG A 91 3.65 8.50 -13.23
CA ARG A 91 2.72 7.86 -14.17
C ARG A 91 2.08 6.65 -13.51
N PHE A 92 1.01 6.12 -14.08
CA PHE A 92 0.53 4.80 -13.67
C PHE A 92 1.52 3.71 -14.14
N PRO A 93 1.81 2.67 -13.34
CA PRO A 93 2.91 1.73 -13.59
C PRO A 93 2.82 0.92 -14.88
N VAL A 94 1.60 0.67 -15.36
CA VAL A 94 1.30 -0.17 -16.54
C VAL A 94 0.32 0.53 -17.45
N ALA A 95 0.33 0.21 -18.75
CA ALA A 95 -0.57 0.85 -19.72
C ALA A 95 -2.04 0.43 -19.55
N SER A 96 -2.28 -0.79 -19.06
CA SER A 96 -3.63 -1.28 -18.77
C SER A 96 -3.64 -2.35 -17.70
N VAL A 97 -4.74 -2.43 -16.94
CA VAL A 97 -4.97 -3.46 -15.92
C VAL A 97 -6.47 -3.67 -15.71
N VAL A 98 -6.86 -4.92 -15.46
CA VAL A 98 -8.22 -5.27 -15.05
C VAL A 98 -8.30 -5.23 -13.52
N LEU A 99 -9.30 -4.51 -12.98
CA LEU A 99 -9.64 -4.47 -11.57
C LEU A 99 -10.94 -5.24 -11.34
N LEU A 100 -10.84 -6.49 -10.90
CA LEU A 100 -11.99 -7.35 -10.67
C LEU A 100 -12.53 -7.18 -9.25
N MET A 101 -13.71 -6.57 -9.13
CA MET A 101 -14.44 -6.40 -7.88
C MET A 101 -15.34 -7.60 -7.62
N VAL A 102 -15.07 -8.35 -6.54
CA VAL A 102 -15.85 -9.52 -6.13
C VAL A 102 -16.61 -9.17 -4.85
N PRO A 103 -17.95 -9.36 -4.80
CA PRO A 103 -18.70 -9.01 -3.61
C PRO A 103 -18.40 -9.95 -2.44
N ALA A 104 -18.43 -9.40 -1.24
CA ALA A 104 -18.32 -10.14 0.03
C ALA A 104 -19.42 -9.67 0.98
N ASP A 105 -19.69 -10.42 2.04
CA ASP A 105 -20.66 -10.03 3.04
C ASP A 105 -20.12 -8.94 3.97
N GLY A 106 -21.01 -8.10 4.48
CA GLY A 106 -20.71 -6.97 5.36
C GLY A 106 -20.03 -5.81 4.66
N GLY A 107 -19.37 -4.93 5.41
CA GLY A 107 -18.74 -3.71 4.89
C GLY A 107 -17.22 -3.79 4.82
N GLY A 108 -16.62 -2.83 4.10
CA GLY A 108 -15.19 -2.64 3.92
C GLY A 108 -14.53 -3.53 2.86
N VAL A 109 -13.30 -3.19 2.50
CA VAL A 109 -12.48 -4.02 1.60
C VAL A 109 -11.90 -5.17 2.41
N ARG A 110 -12.11 -6.40 1.93
CA ARG A 110 -11.77 -7.64 2.66
C ARG A 110 -10.43 -8.25 2.23
N GLY A 111 -9.79 -7.69 1.20
CA GLY A 111 -8.50 -8.10 0.69
C GLY A 111 -8.38 -7.89 -0.80
N GLY A 112 -7.14 -7.89 -1.27
CA GLY A 112 -6.77 -7.79 -2.66
C GLY A 112 -5.71 -8.84 -3.01
N VAL A 113 -5.52 -9.09 -4.29
CA VAL A 113 -4.42 -9.89 -4.85
C VAL A 113 -4.13 -9.39 -6.25
N THR A 114 -2.85 -9.13 -6.53
CA THR A 114 -2.36 -8.75 -7.86
C THR A 114 -1.78 -9.95 -8.57
N TYR A 115 -2.16 -10.15 -9.83
CA TYR A 115 -1.71 -11.23 -10.72
C TYR A 115 -1.00 -10.63 -11.93
N GLY A 116 0.10 -11.26 -12.34
CA GLY A 116 0.88 -10.87 -13.52
C GLY A 116 0.62 -11.72 -14.77
N GLU A 117 0.01 -12.89 -14.61
CA GLU A 117 -0.22 -13.85 -15.68
C GLU A 117 -1.62 -14.47 -15.59
N PRO A 118 -2.26 -14.77 -16.72
CA PRO A 118 -1.85 -14.53 -18.12
C PRO A 118 -1.93 -13.06 -18.53
N SER A 119 -2.52 -12.18 -17.70
CA SER A 119 -2.63 -10.74 -17.89
C SER A 119 -2.60 -10.05 -16.55
N LEU A 120 -2.34 -8.74 -16.54
CA LEU A 120 -2.37 -7.95 -15.31
C LEU A 120 -3.81 -7.84 -14.78
N LEU A 121 -4.01 -8.35 -13.58
CA LEU A 121 -5.31 -8.37 -12.90
C LEU A 121 -5.11 -8.06 -11.41
N VAL A 122 -5.89 -7.12 -10.90
CA VAL A 122 -6.05 -6.91 -9.46
C VAL A 122 -7.44 -7.37 -9.06
N ARG A 123 -7.52 -8.40 -8.22
CA ARG A 123 -8.78 -8.91 -7.69
C ARG A 123 -9.01 -8.39 -6.29
N LEU A 124 -10.17 -7.78 -6.08
CA LEU A 124 -10.54 -7.17 -4.80
C LEU A 124 -11.83 -7.77 -4.28
N ARG A 125 -11.88 -8.05 -2.98
CA ARG A 125 -13.07 -8.50 -2.28
C ARG A 125 -13.66 -7.32 -1.51
N VAL A 126 -14.85 -6.87 -1.92
CA VAL A 126 -15.51 -5.67 -1.39
C VAL A 126 -16.82 -6.06 -0.73
N GLY A 127 -17.02 -5.67 0.51
CA GLY A 127 -18.27 -5.90 1.24
C GLY A 127 -19.44 -5.15 0.59
N ARG A 128 -20.61 -5.81 0.48
CA ARG A 128 -21.83 -5.21 -0.11
C ARG A 128 -22.31 -3.98 0.66
N ASP A 129 -22.04 -3.93 1.98
CA ASP A 129 -22.44 -2.84 2.85
C ASP A 129 -21.34 -1.78 3.02
N THR A 130 -20.33 -1.77 2.13
CA THR A 130 -19.20 -0.83 2.21
C THR A 130 -19.71 0.60 2.07
N THR A 131 -19.34 1.42 3.04
CA THR A 131 -19.66 2.84 3.08
C THR A 131 -18.56 3.67 2.40
N LYS A 132 -18.91 4.89 1.99
CA LYS A 132 -17.93 5.87 1.48
C LYS A 132 -16.75 6.09 2.44
N ALA A 133 -17.03 6.20 3.74
CA ALA A 133 -16.00 6.37 4.75
C ALA A 133 -15.02 5.17 4.84
N GLN A 134 -15.53 3.95 4.66
CA GLN A 134 -14.69 2.75 4.62
C GLN A 134 -13.80 2.70 3.38
N PHE A 135 -14.30 3.14 2.22
CA PHE A 135 -13.46 3.32 1.02
C PHE A 135 -12.42 4.44 1.20
N GLN A 136 -12.77 5.54 1.86
CA GLN A 136 -11.83 6.64 2.13
C GLN A 136 -10.68 6.22 3.07
N GLY A 137 -10.95 5.35 4.02
CA GLY A 137 -9.94 4.82 4.95
C GLY A 137 -9.17 3.60 4.43
N ASP A 138 -9.53 3.07 3.25
CA ASP A 138 -8.90 1.87 2.71
C ASP A 138 -7.48 2.14 2.23
N TRP A 139 -6.63 1.15 2.42
CA TRP A 139 -5.23 1.15 1.99
C TRP A 139 -4.95 0.04 0.96
N ILE A 140 -5.81 -0.98 0.89
CA ILE A 140 -5.56 -2.21 0.13
C ILE A 140 -5.44 -1.90 -1.37
N MET A 141 -6.28 -1.03 -1.92
CA MET A 141 -6.21 -0.68 -3.34
C MET A 141 -4.85 -0.10 -3.72
N VAL A 142 -4.35 0.85 -2.94
CA VAL A 142 -3.03 1.45 -3.22
C VAL A 142 -1.93 0.39 -3.09
N HIS A 143 -1.98 -0.46 -2.06
CA HIS A 143 -1.05 -1.58 -1.87
C HIS A 143 -1.01 -2.50 -3.11
N GLU A 144 -2.18 -2.93 -3.59
CA GLU A 144 -2.26 -3.79 -4.78
C GLU A 144 -1.76 -3.08 -6.05
N MET A 145 -2.04 -1.79 -6.19
CA MET A 145 -1.53 -1.02 -7.33
C MET A 145 -0.01 -0.80 -7.28
N ILE A 146 0.60 -0.73 -6.08
CA ILE A 146 2.06 -0.64 -5.95
C ILE A 146 2.76 -1.90 -6.47
N HIS A 147 2.17 -3.09 -6.30
CA HIS A 147 2.72 -4.30 -6.91
C HIS A 147 2.91 -4.15 -8.42
N LEU A 148 2.02 -3.43 -9.12
CA LEU A 148 2.15 -3.19 -10.55
C LEU A 148 3.42 -2.42 -10.93
N ALA A 149 4.02 -1.67 -10.01
CA ALA A 149 5.20 -0.83 -10.25
C ALA A 149 6.54 -1.55 -10.07
N VAL A 150 6.53 -2.82 -9.64
CA VAL A 150 7.74 -3.57 -9.31
C VAL A 150 7.77 -4.88 -10.11
N PRO A 151 8.91 -5.28 -10.70
CA PRO A 151 9.03 -6.57 -11.36
C PRO A 151 8.72 -7.73 -10.41
N ARG A 152 8.18 -8.81 -10.94
CA ARG A 152 8.01 -10.05 -10.17
C ARG A 152 9.38 -10.60 -9.78
N VAL A 153 9.51 -11.08 -8.55
CA VAL A 153 10.72 -11.71 -8.01
C VAL A 153 10.46 -13.18 -7.67
N PRO A 154 11.51 -14.01 -7.53
CA PRO A 154 11.36 -15.38 -7.02
C PRO A 154 10.66 -15.40 -5.65
N ARG A 155 9.96 -16.49 -5.35
CA ARG A 155 9.15 -16.63 -4.14
C ARG A 155 9.91 -16.38 -2.82
N ALA A 156 11.17 -16.78 -2.77
CA ALA A 156 12.01 -16.55 -1.59
C ALA A 156 12.19 -15.06 -1.28
N GLN A 157 12.19 -14.21 -2.31
CA GLN A 157 12.33 -12.77 -2.22
C GLN A 157 10.97 -12.02 -2.22
N ASN A 158 9.83 -12.71 -2.02
CA ASN A 158 8.50 -12.07 -1.98
C ASN A 158 8.41 -10.95 -0.93
N TRP A 159 9.23 -11.00 0.11
CA TRP A 159 9.34 -9.94 1.10
C TRP A 159 9.68 -8.56 0.50
N LEU A 160 10.42 -8.53 -0.63
CA LEU A 160 10.72 -7.26 -1.30
C LEU A 160 9.47 -6.66 -1.93
N GLN A 161 8.63 -7.47 -2.57
CA GLN A 161 7.37 -6.99 -3.16
C GLN A 161 6.37 -6.54 -2.10
N GLU A 162 6.14 -7.38 -1.09
CA GLU A 162 5.21 -7.05 0.00
C GLU A 162 5.71 -5.89 0.85
N GLY A 163 7.02 -5.85 1.12
CA GLY A 163 7.65 -4.76 1.86
C GLY A 163 7.59 -3.42 1.12
N LEU A 164 7.90 -3.42 -0.18
CA LEU A 164 7.74 -2.24 -1.01
C LEU A 164 6.28 -1.78 -1.05
N ALA A 165 5.33 -2.69 -1.29
CA ALA A 165 3.91 -2.35 -1.31
C ALA A 165 3.45 -1.79 0.04
N THR A 166 3.87 -2.39 1.16
CA THR A 166 3.52 -1.95 2.53
C THR A 166 4.10 -0.57 2.87
N TYR A 167 5.33 -0.29 2.47
CA TYR A 167 5.99 1.00 2.72
C TYR A 167 5.44 2.10 1.80
N VAL A 168 5.47 1.84 0.49
CA VAL A 168 5.14 2.85 -0.53
C VAL A 168 3.66 3.23 -0.51
N GLU A 169 2.74 2.27 -0.19
CA GLU A 169 1.32 2.63 -0.08
C GLU A 169 1.07 3.72 0.96
N SER A 170 1.74 3.61 2.10
CA SER A 170 1.62 4.60 3.17
C SER A 170 2.24 5.95 2.77
N VAL A 171 3.40 5.94 2.09
CA VAL A 171 4.03 7.16 1.56
C VAL A 171 3.15 7.81 0.49
N ALA A 172 2.69 7.06 -0.50
CA ALA A 172 1.87 7.57 -1.60
C ALA A 172 0.55 8.17 -1.08
N ARG A 173 -0.12 7.49 -0.15
CA ARG A 173 -1.34 8.00 0.49
C ARG A 173 -1.08 9.24 1.35
N GLY A 174 0.03 9.28 2.07
CA GLY A 174 0.44 10.45 2.87
C GLY A 174 0.66 11.67 2.00
N ARG A 175 1.42 11.53 0.91
CA ARG A 175 1.71 12.61 -0.06
C ARG A 175 0.47 13.07 -0.81
N ALA A 176 -0.45 12.17 -1.13
CA ALA A 176 -1.73 12.49 -1.73
C ALA A 176 -2.77 13.09 -0.76
N GLY A 177 -2.42 13.26 0.52
CA GLY A 177 -3.34 13.78 1.54
C GLY A 177 -4.48 12.84 1.94
N LEU A 178 -4.40 11.56 1.57
CA LEU A 178 -5.40 10.53 1.90
C LEU A 178 -5.26 10.05 3.35
N VAL A 179 -4.09 10.24 3.95
CA VAL A 179 -3.81 9.95 5.35
C VAL A 179 -2.88 11.03 5.91
N ALA A 180 -3.12 11.47 7.13
CA ALA A 180 -2.28 12.48 7.76
C ALA A 180 -0.86 11.94 8.01
N PRO A 181 0.22 12.71 7.74
CA PRO A 181 1.60 12.29 7.98
C PRO A 181 1.85 11.75 9.39
N ALA A 182 1.33 12.40 10.42
CA ALA A 182 1.46 11.93 11.80
C ALA A 182 0.83 10.54 12.02
N THR A 183 -0.23 10.21 11.29
CA THR A 183 -0.85 8.89 11.35
C THR A 183 0.06 7.83 10.72
N VAL A 184 0.68 8.10 9.58
CA VAL A 184 1.64 7.20 8.93
C VAL A 184 2.79 6.87 9.89
N TRP A 185 3.44 7.88 10.46
CA TRP A 185 4.58 7.70 11.37
C TRP A 185 4.20 6.91 12.63
N ARG A 186 3.06 7.22 13.22
CA ARG A 186 2.53 6.49 14.38
C ARG A 186 2.25 5.02 14.07
N GLU A 187 1.65 4.74 12.90
CA GLU A 187 1.36 3.37 12.47
C GLU A 187 2.65 2.59 12.22
N TRP A 188 3.64 3.20 11.60
CA TRP A 188 4.95 2.58 11.39
C TRP A 188 5.68 2.31 12.70
N ALA A 189 5.74 3.27 13.63
CA ALA A 189 6.38 3.07 14.92
C ALA A 189 5.75 1.90 15.70
N ARG A 190 4.43 1.72 15.58
CA ARG A 190 3.70 0.61 16.22
C ARG A 190 3.88 -0.72 15.51
N ALA A 191 3.96 -0.74 14.19
CA ALA A 191 3.85 -1.97 13.41
C ALA A 191 5.20 -2.53 12.94
N MET A 192 6.20 -1.70 12.65
CA MET A 192 7.51 -2.16 12.19
C MET A 192 8.26 -3.09 13.16
N PRO A 193 8.10 -3.00 14.50
CA PRO A 193 8.69 -4.00 15.40
C PRO A 193 8.31 -5.45 15.09
N GLN A 194 7.15 -5.68 14.43
CA GLN A 194 6.74 -7.02 13.97
C GLN A 194 7.64 -7.57 12.85
N GLY A 195 8.39 -6.71 12.18
CA GLY A 195 9.37 -7.06 11.15
C GLY A 195 10.77 -7.36 11.67
N GLN A 196 11.03 -7.16 12.97
CA GLN A 196 12.33 -7.51 13.57
C GLN A 196 12.58 -9.03 13.55
N PRO A 197 13.84 -9.45 13.42
CA PRO A 197 14.21 -10.85 13.55
C PRO A 197 13.73 -11.45 14.87
N GLN A 198 13.25 -12.67 14.83
CA GLN A 198 12.86 -13.47 15.99
C GLN A 198 13.79 -14.67 16.11
N ALA A 199 13.66 -15.44 17.21
CA ALA A 199 14.41 -16.67 17.38
C ALA A 199 14.19 -17.62 16.19
N GLY A 200 15.29 -18.10 15.58
CA GLY A 200 15.26 -18.95 14.39
C GLY A 200 15.17 -18.20 13.06
N ASP A 201 15.22 -16.85 13.07
CA ASP A 201 15.33 -16.06 11.83
C ASP A 201 16.66 -16.35 11.12
N ALA A 202 16.61 -16.53 9.81
CA ALA A 202 17.77 -16.80 8.96
C ALA A 202 17.96 -15.74 7.87
N GLY A 203 17.41 -14.54 8.05
CA GLY A 203 17.44 -13.47 7.08
C GLY A 203 16.15 -13.37 6.24
N LEU A 204 16.03 -12.27 5.50
CA LEU A 204 14.81 -11.95 4.76
C LEU A 204 14.47 -12.97 3.67
N ASP A 205 15.48 -13.54 2.99
CA ASP A 205 15.27 -14.53 1.93
C ASP A 205 14.85 -15.90 2.47
N HIS A 206 15.09 -16.18 3.75
CA HIS A 206 14.93 -17.49 4.36
C HIS A 206 13.85 -17.57 5.45
N THR A 207 13.28 -16.43 5.84
CA THR A 207 12.28 -16.36 6.93
C THR A 207 10.94 -15.81 6.43
N PRO A 208 10.13 -16.62 5.71
CA PRO A 208 8.89 -16.17 5.09
C PRO A 208 7.72 -16.11 6.10
N THR A 209 7.94 -15.55 7.28
CA THR A 209 6.87 -15.26 8.24
C THR A 209 6.12 -13.98 7.81
N TRP A 210 4.87 -13.84 8.24
CA TRP A 210 4.09 -12.64 7.91
C TRP A 210 4.81 -11.35 8.36
N GLY A 211 5.32 -11.30 9.58
CA GLY A 211 6.04 -10.13 10.10
C GLY A 211 7.26 -9.77 9.26
N ARG A 212 8.10 -10.77 8.93
CA ARG A 212 9.32 -10.56 8.12
C ARG A 212 8.99 -10.18 6.68
N THR A 213 7.97 -10.80 6.10
CA THR A 213 7.57 -10.53 4.71
C THR A 213 7.06 -9.10 4.55
N TYR A 214 6.12 -8.67 5.37
CA TYR A 214 5.50 -7.35 5.25
C TYR A 214 6.30 -6.27 5.97
N TRP A 215 6.47 -6.41 7.28
CA TRP A 215 7.10 -5.37 8.09
C TRP A 215 8.63 -5.40 8.06
N GLY A 216 9.25 -6.57 7.91
CA GLY A 216 10.68 -6.69 7.66
C GLY A 216 11.07 -6.07 6.33
N GLY A 217 10.30 -6.32 5.28
CA GLY A 217 10.47 -5.68 3.98
C GLY A 217 10.18 -4.17 4.01
N ALA A 218 9.13 -3.73 4.72
CA ALA A 218 8.86 -2.29 4.89
C ALA A 218 9.95 -1.58 5.71
N MET A 219 10.51 -2.25 6.71
CA MET A 219 11.65 -1.76 7.49
C MET A 219 12.91 -1.61 6.62
N PHE A 220 13.20 -2.60 5.75
CA PHE A 220 14.26 -2.48 4.75
C PHE A 220 14.07 -1.23 3.88
N CYS A 221 12.85 -0.96 3.39
CA CYS A 221 12.53 0.21 2.59
C CYS A 221 12.71 1.52 3.37
N LEU A 222 12.25 1.59 4.63
CA LEU A 222 12.43 2.78 5.46
C LEU A 222 13.91 3.06 5.72
N LEU A 223 14.70 2.04 6.08
CA LEU A 223 16.14 2.18 6.30
C LEU A 223 16.85 2.69 5.05
N ALA A 224 16.48 2.14 3.89
CA ALA A 224 17.01 2.58 2.60
C ALA A 224 16.68 4.04 2.31
N ASP A 225 15.40 4.42 2.43
CA ASP A 225 14.94 5.77 2.12
C ASP A 225 15.57 6.82 3.05
N VAL A 226 15.64 6.55 4.36
CA VAL A 226 16.33 7.43 5.33
C VAL A 226 17.81 7.59 4.98
N GLN A 227 18.53 6.50 4.67
CA GLN A 227 19.94 6.58 4.31
C GLN A 227 20.16 7.31 2.99
N MET A 228 19.38 7.02 1.95
CA MET A 228 19.45 7.69 0.65
C MET A 228 19.21 9.19 0.77
N LEU A 229 18.14 9.59 1.45
CA LEU A 229 17.80 11.00 1.66
C LEU A 229 18.86 11.71 2.50
N THR A 230 19.41 11.07 3.51
CA THR A 230 20.47 11.64 4.34
C THR A 230 21.74 11.88 3.52
N ARG A 231 22.22 10.86 2.79
CA ARG A 231 23.44 10.92 1.97
C ARG A 231 23.32 11.91 0.80
N SER A 232 22.13 12.03 0.22
CA SER A 232 21.87 12.95 -0.89
C SER A 232 21.50 14.37 -0.47
N ALA A 233 21.53 14.71 0.83
CA ALA A 233 20.96 15.94 1.37
C ALA A 233 19.51 16.16 0.88
N ARG A 234 18.71 15.11 0.92
CA ARG A 234 17.28 15.01 0.55
C ARG A 234 16.98 15.23 -0.94
N ARG A 235 17.96 15.10 -1.82
CA ARG A 235 17.77 15.26 -3.27
C ARG A 235 17.24 14.00 -3.95
N ALA A 236 17.55 12.82 -3.43
CA ALA A 236 17.14 11.54 -3.98
C ALA A 236 16.94 10.52 -2.86
N GLY A 237 15.83 9.82 -2.90
CA GLY A 237 15.42 8.76 -1.99
C GLY A 237 14.87 7.56 -2.74
N LEU A 238 14.16 6.71 -2.03
CA LEU A 238 13.58 5.48 -2.58
C LEU A 238 12.60 5.76 -3.72
N GLN A 239 11.89 6.89 -3.70
CA GLN A 239 10.97 7.26 -4.78
C GLN A 239 11.71 7.37 -6.13
N GLN A 240 12.79 8.14 -6.20
CA GLN A 240 13.57 8.33 -7.44
C GLN A 240 14.19 7.01 -7.90
N ALA A 241 14.65 6.18 -6.95
CA ALA A 241 15.18 4.85 -7.22
C ALA A 241 14.12 3.93 -7.87
N LEU A 242 12.91 3.89 -7.32
CA LEU A 242 11.81 3.08 -7.86
C LEU A 242 11.24 3.62 -9.18
N GLN A 243 11.19 4.94 -9.35
CA GLN A 243 10.83 5.56 -10.63
C GLN A 243 11.80 5.15 -11.75
N ALA A 244 13.10 5.04 -11.45
CA ALA A 244 14.10 4.57 -12.41
C ALA A 244 13.94 3.09 -12.76
N VAL A 245 13.61 2.23 -11.79
CA VAL A 245 13.27 0.82 -12.07
C VAL A 245 12.10 0.75 -13.03
N LEU A 246 11.04 1.51 -12.76
CA LEU A 246 9.85 1.58 -13.62
C LEU A 246 10.19 2.14 -15.01
N ALA A 247 11.04 3.17 -15.12
CA ALA A 247 11.49 3.76 -16.38
C ALA A 247 12.34 2.78 -17.22
N ALA A 248 13.10 1.90 -16.56
CA ALA A 248 13.86 0.82 -17.20
C ALA A 248 12.98 -0.38 -17.65
N GLY A 249 11.65 -0.27 -17.55
CA GLY A 249 10.68 -1.29 -17.93
C GLY A 249 10.39 -2.32 -16.82
N GLY A 250 10.85 -2.05 -15.60
CA GLY A 250 10.64 -2.90 -14.43
C GLY A 250 9.25 -2.71 -13.83
N ASN A 251 8.25 -3.47 -14.29
CA ASN A 251 6.91 -3.51 -13.72
C ASN A 251 6.43 -4.96 -13.55
N TYR A 252 5.24 -5.18 -13.05
CA TYR A 252 4.75 -6.52 -12.69
C TYR A 252 4.53 -7.47 -13.90
N SER A 253 4.56 -6.96 -15.14
CA SER A 253 4.48 -7.80 -16.35
C SER A 253 5.76 -8.57 -16.63
N VAL A 254 6.89 -8.20 -16.01
CA VAL A 254 8.20 -8.83 -16.18
C VAL A 254 8.72 -9.43 -14.88
N ALA A 255 9.60 -10.43 -14.98
CA ALA A 255 10.31 -10.99 -13.84
C ALA A 255 11.78 -10.56 -13.89
N TRP A 256 12.30 -10.00 -12.78
CA TRP A 256 13.70 -9.63 -12.60
C TRP A 256 14.28 -10.30 -11.35
N SER A 257 15.59 -10.49 -11.32
CA SER A 257 16.27 -10.82 -10.07
C SER A 257 16.28 -9.61 -9.13
N VAL A 258 16.32 -9.87 -7.83
CA VAL A 258 16.45 -8.81 -6.82
C VAL A 258 17.70 -7.96 -7.08
N ASP A 259 18.83 -8.60 -7.38
CA ASP A 259 20.08 -7.87 -7.69
C ASP A 259 19.91 -6.87 -8.84
N ARG A 260 19.18 -7.24 -9.90
CA ARG A 260 18.90 -6.32 -11.02
C ARG A 260 18.03 -5.15 -10.57
N ILE A 261 17.01 -5.40 -9.77
CA ILE A 261 16.12 -4.35 -9.25
C ILE A 261 16.92 -3.36 -8.41
N LEU A 262 17.70 -3.87 -7.43
CA LEU A 262 18.46 -3.04 -6.50
C LEU A 262 19.59 -2.28 -7.21
N ALA A 263 20.34 -2.93 -8.10
CA ALA A 263 21.39 -2.27 -8.87
C ALA A 263 20.85 -1.15 -9.78
N THR A 264 19.68 -1.37 -10.43
CA THR A 264 19.02 -0.34 -11.24
C THR A 264 18.58 0.84 -10.39
N ALA A 265 18.01 0.58 -9.23
CA ALA A 265 17.55 1.57 -8.29
C ALA A 265 18.72 2.39 -7.70
N ASP A 266 19.76 1.74 -7.21
CA ASP A 266 20.95 2.35 -6.63
C ASP A 266 21.72 3.22 -7.64
N ALA A 267 21.90 2.72 -8.88
CA ALA A 267 22.57 3.46 -9.94
C ALA A 267 21.88 4.78 -10.26
N ALA A 268 20.56 4.82 -10.24
CA ALA A 268 19.78 6.03 -10.54
C ALA A 268 19.98 7.15 -9.52
N VAL A 269 20.28 6.81 -8.28
CA VAL A 269 20.52 7.77 -7.18
C VAL A 269 22.01 7.93 -6.85
N GLY A 270 22.90 7.25 -7.59
CA GLY A 270 24.36 7.31 -7.40
C GLY A 270 24.82 6.74 -6.06
N GLN A 271 24.18 5.68 -5.58
CA GLN A 271 24.46 5.04 -4.29
C GLN A 271 24.46 3.51 -4.42
N THR A 272 24.83 2.82 -3.33
CA THR A 272 24.76 1.35 -3.19
C THR A 272 23.88 0.93 -2.01
N THR A 273 23.03 1.84 -1.55
CA THR A 273 22.31 1.70 -0.28
C THR A 273 21.42 0.46 -0.23
N LEU A 274 20.63 0.21 -1.29
CA LEU A 274 19.74 -0.96 -1.35
C LEU A 274 20.54 -2.25 -1.43
N THR A 275 21.56 -2.29 -2.27
CA THR A 275 22.45 -3.45 -2.43
C THR A 275 23.16 -3.77 -1.11
N ASP A 276 23.72 -2.77 -0.44
CA ASP A 276 24.42 -2.95 0.83
C ASP A 276 23.50 -3.46 1.95
N LEU A 277 22.30 -2.91 2.05
CA LEU A 277 21.29 -3.37 3.01
C LEU A 277 20.84 -4.81 2.70
N TYR A 278 20.61 -5.13 1.43
CA TYR A 278 20.24 -6.48 1.02
C TYR A 278 21.29 -7.50 1.40
N GLN A 279 22.57 -7.23 1.10
CA GLN A 279 23.66 -8.16 1.43
C GLN A 279 23.76 -8.43 2.94
N ARG A 280 23.41 -7.46 3.80
CA ARG A 280 23.41 -7.66 5.25
C ARG A 280 22.20 -8.43 5.77
N MET A 281 21.02 -8.21 5.15
CA MET A 281 19.73 -8.66 5.72
C MET A 281 19.18 -9.93 5.07
N LYS A 282 19.69 -10.35 3.90
CA LYS A 282 19.12 -11.46 3.13
C LYS A 282 19.33 -12.83 3.79
N ASP A 283 20.53 -13.08 4.31
CA ASP A 283 20.98 -14.39 4.81
C ASP A 283 21.27 -14.40 6.32
N SER A 284 20.96 -13.30 7.02
CA SER A 284 21.24 -13.18 8.46
C SER A 284 20.17 -12.35 9.19
N PRO A 285 19.93 -12.63 10.47
CA PRO A 285 18.95 -11.92 11.29
C PRO A 285 19.48 -10.56 11.75
N GLU A 286 19.68 -9.64 10.82
CA GLU A 286 20.12 -8.27 11.10
C GLU A 286 18.99 -7.46 11.75
N PRO A 287 19.09 -7.07 13.03
CA PRO A 287 18.09 -6.22 13.68
C PRO A 287 18.28 -4.76 13.29
N ALA A 288 17.19 -4.01 13.23
CA ALA A 288 17.23 -2.56 13.09
C ALA A 288 17.12 -1.88 14.44
N GLU A 289 17.91 -0.84 14.67
CA GLU A 289 17.87 -0.01 15.88
C GLU A 289 16.67 0.97 15.82
N LEU A 290 15.45 0.41 15.86
CA LEU A 290 14.22 1.18 15.64
C LEU A 290 14.03 2.29 16.65
N ASP A 291 14.36 2.09 17.93
CA ASP A 291 14.18 3.11 18.98
C ASP A 291 15.10 4.32 18.72
N ALA A 292 16.34 4.08 18.26
CA ALA A 292 17.25 5.14 17.86
C ALA A 292 16.73 5.85 16.60
N LEU A 293 16.28 5.09 15.61
CA LEU A 293 15.72 5.62 14.37
C LEU A 293 14.50 6.53 14.63
N TRP A 294 13.55 6.08 15.46
CA TRP A 294 12.37 6.87 15.79
C TRP A 294 12.73 8.16 16.52
N ARG A 295 13.64 8.10 17.48
CA ARG A 295 14.16 9.28 18.19
C ARG A 295 14.79 10.26 17.20
N ASP A 296 15.66 9.80 16.31
CA ASP A 296 16.38 10.65 15.37
C ASP A 296 15.42 11.25 14.30
N LEU A 297 14.41 10.51 13.88
CA LEU A 297 13.32 11.02 13.02
C LEU A 297 12.34 11.93 13.80
N GLY A 298 12.41 12.00 15.13
CA GLY A 298 11.51 12.78 15.96
C GLY A 298 10.10 12.17 16.06
N VAL A 299 9.98 10.85 16.01
CA VAL A 299 8.70 10.14 16.20
C VAL A 299 8.61 9.73 17.67
N VAL A 300 7.83 10.46 18.46
CA VAL A 300 7.70 10.25 19.91
C VAL A 300 6.24 9.99 20.27
N GLY A 301 5.90 8.72 20.46
CA GLY A 301 4.51 8.33 20.75
C GLY A 301 3.54 8.80 19.64
N ASN A 302 2.67 9.74 19.98
CA ASN A 302 1.68 10.29 19.05
C ASN A 302 2.10 11.66 18.46
N THR A 303 3.29 12.14 18.76
CA THR A 303 3.78 13.47 18.36
C THR A 303 4.98 13.36 17.43
N LEU A 304 5.22 14.45 16.68
CA LEU A 304 6.38 14.60 15.81
C LEU A 304 7.20 15.79 16.32
N ASP A 305 8.47 15.53 16.65
CA ASP A 305 9.42 16.58 17.05
C ASP A 305 10.14 17.10 15.78
N ASP A 306 9.92 18.36 15.45
CA ASP A 306 10.54 19.01 14.30
C ASP A 306 11.98 19.47 14.55
N ASN A 307 12.48 19.39 15.79
CA ASN A 307 13.86 19.70 16.16
C ASN A 307 14.77 18.45 16.16
N ALA A 308 14.22 17.25 15.93
CA ALA A 308 14.99 16.04 15.90
C ALA A 308 16.03 16.03 14.75
N PRO A 309 17.17 15.33 14.89
CA PRO A 309 18.28 15.35 13.92
C PRO A 309 17.86 15.02 12.49
N LEU A 310 16.93 14.08 12.29
CA LEU A 310 16.42 13.66 11.00
C LEU A 310 14.99 14.13 10.72
N ALA A 311 14.48 15.14 11.43
CA ALA A 311 13.14 15.67 11.19
C ALA A 311 12.94 16.17 9.75
N ALA A 312 13.97 16.74 9.13
CA ALA A 312 13.93 17.16 7.74
C ALA A 312 13.86 15.97 6.77
N VAL A 313 14.51 14.85 7.07
CA VAL A 313 14.40 13.58 6.31
C VAL A 313 12.99 13.00 6.47
N ARG A 314 12.48 12.96 7.69
CA ARG A 314 11.12 12.55 7.99
C ARG A 314 10.10 13.31 7.14
N ARG A 315 10.20 14.63 7.06
CA ARG A 315 9.31 15.45 6.22
C ARG A 315 9.49 15.13 4.74
N ALA A 316 10.71 14.97 4.25
CA ALA A 316 10.99 14.68 2.85
C ALA A 316 10.40 13.33 2.39
N ILE A 317 10.26 12.35 3.27
CA ILE A 317 9.62 11.06 2.94
C ILE A 317 8.14 11.26 2.58
N LEU A 318 7.43 12.16 3.25
CA LEU A 318 5.99 12.38 3.07
C LEU A 318 5.63 13.72 2.40
N SER A 319 6.61 14.40 1.78
CA SER A 319 6.39 15.65 1.03
C SER A 319 6.24 15.42 -0.48
#